data_4e94c768c018afb73ed46d21200eaebd
#
_entry.id   4e94c768c018afb73ed46d21200eaebd
#
_cell.length_a   1.000
_cell.length_b   1.000
_cell.length_c   1.000
_cell.angle_alpha   90.00
_cell.angle_beta   90.00
_cell.angle_gamma   90.00
#
_symmetry.space_group_name_H-M   'P 1'
#
loop_
_entity.id
_entity.type
_entity.pdbx_description
1 polymer ?
#
loop_
_entity_poly.entity_id
_entity_poly.type
_entity_poly.pdbx_seq_one_letter_code
_entity_poly.pdbx_strand_id
1 'polypeptide(L)'
;MTRNYPANNGTLLQTACAIVFLLFVFVYLYFFQADLLSMVQHVLSGGATHYDRTIGTVIITAVLYLVHIGARRLGGLDRVCHALSYFPSLLMLAALTDVEVDFSVSPLRGLWLWLAPLLLAVYVFLSLAVKYNWIETLLPSYSAPISVLWKNLLLMACMFIAVCLCGNNDSVLHYRLRVERLLGSGAYSKALMVGDKSDETDASLTMLRAYALSRSGQLGERLFEFPLTGGSYALLPDGKGVRCLLYPEDRIVRALSIRKKGDMTPMEYLLYIERNGLGRKPVTDYILCGYLLDRNIDAFVNAIRRKYSLTSPSLPKHYKEALTLYTHLRSNPVLVYHNEVMDADYADFQNLEHKYTDARERESYVRDMNL
;
A
#
# COMPACT_ATOMS: atom_id res chain seq x y z
N MET A 1 38.19 -2.37 -44.13
CA MET A 1 38.68 -3.50 -43.31
C MET A 1 37.61 -3.94 -42.32
N THR A 2 36.85 -4.93 -42.66
CA THR A 2 35.81 -5.54 -41.79
C THR A 2 36.53 -6.42 -40.78
N ARG A 3 36.76 -5.93 -39.57
CA ARG A 3 37.30 -6.73 -38.47
C ARG A 3 36.21 -7.68 -37.98
N ASN A 4 36.45 -8.98 -38.19
CA ASN A 4 35.69 -10.07 -37.58
C ASN A 4 35.84 -9.99 -36.06
N TYR A 5 34.87 -9.42 -35.39
CA TYR A 5 34.69 -9.66 -33.96
C TYR A 5 34.31 -11.13 -33.77
N PRO A 6 34.91 -11.86 -32.83
CA PRO A 6 34.51 -13.24 -32.59
C PRO A 6 33.01 -13.25 -32.21
N ALA A 7 32.25 -14.09 -32.92
CA ALA A 7 30.80 -14.22 -32.79
C ALA A 7 30.32 -14.46 -31.32
N ASN A 8 31.19 -15.00 -30.49
CA ASN A 8 30.97 -15.33 -29.10
C ASN A 8 30.70 -14.12 -28.19
N ASN A 9 31.26 -12.93 -28.47
CA ASN A 9 31.11 -11.76 -27.57
C ASN A 9 29.77 -11.07 -27.76
N GLY A 10 29.14 -11.14 -28.93
CA GLY A 10 27.81 -10.60 -29.19
C GLY A 10 26.71 -11.42 -28.49
N THR A 11 26.84 -12.73 -28.50
CA THR A 11 25.89 -13.62 -27.81
C THR A 11 25.94 -13.50 -26.30
N LEU A 12 27.13 -13.37 -25.72
CA LEU A 12 27.30 -13.17 -24.28
C LEU A 12 26.62 -11.88 -23.81
N LEU A 13 26.80 -10.76 -24.52
CA LEU A 13 26.15 -9.49 -24.21
C LEU A 13 24.63 -9.61 -24.23
N GLN A 14 24.10 -10.21 -25.30
CA GLN A 14 22.66 -10.39 -25.48
C GLN A 14 22.06 -11.27 -24.40
N THR A 15 22.71 -12.39 -24.10
CA THR A 15 22.26 -13.32 -23.06
C THR A 15 22.30 -12.67 -21.67
N ALA A 16 23.38 -11.96 -21.32
CA ALA A 16 23.50 -11.28 -20.05
C ALA A 16 22.40 -10.21 -19.87
N CYS A 17 22.18 -9.35 -20.88
CA CYS A 17 21.13 -8.34 -20.84
C CYS A 17 19.74 -8.99 -20.76
N ALA A 18 19.48 -10.08 -21.48
CA ALA A 18 18.20 -10.79 -21.42
C ALA A 18 17.93 -11.38 -20.03
N ILE A 19 18.90 -12.03 -19.42
CA ILE A 19 18.77 -12.59 -18.07
C ILE A 19 18.48 -11.48 -17.04
N VAL A 20 19.24 -10.39 -17.09
CA VAL A 20 19.08 -9.26 -16.15
C VAL A 20 17.70 -8.60 -16.35
N PHE A 21 17.25 -8.41 -17.59
CA PHE A 21 15.91 -7.88 -17.90
C PHE A 21 14.80 -8.78 -17.38
N LEU A 22 14.83 -10.07 -17.72
CA LEU A 22 13.80 -11.03 -17.31
C LEU A 22 13.73 -11.14 -15.77
N LEU A 23 14.88 -11.18 -15.12
CA LEU A 23 14.95 -11.22 -13.66
C LEU A 23 14.36 -9.95 -13.03
N PHE A 24 14.75 -8.78 -13.53
CA PHE A 24 14.21 -7.50 -13.04
C PHE A 24 12.70 -7.42 -13.20
N VAL A 25 12.19 -7.65 -14.41
CA VAL A 25 10.74 -7.54 -14.70
C VAL A 25 9.95 -8.53 -13.85
N PHE A 26 10.43 -9.78 -13.75
CA PHE A 26 9.75 -10.79 -12.96
C PHE A 26 9.73 -10.42 -11.47
N VAL A 27 10.86 -10.04 -10.88
CA VAL A 27 10.95 -9.63 -9.47
C VAL A 27 10.09 -8.39 -9.20
N TYR A 28 10.16 -7.39 -10.06
CA TYR A 28 9.40 -6.15 -9.92
C TYR A 28 7.89 -6.39 -9.95
N LEU A 29 7.40 -7.14 -10.93
CA LEU A 29 5.97 -7.46 -11.03
C LEU A 29 5.50 -8.41 -9.93
N TYR A 30 6.30 -9.44 -9.61
CA TYR A 30 5.89 -10.47 -8.66
C TYR A 30 5.90 -9.97 -7.23
N PHE A 31 6.93 -9.27 -6.78
CA PHE A 31 7.08 -8.88 -5.38
C PHE A 31 6.53 -7.49 -5.07
N PHE A 32 6.60 -6.55 -6.01
CA PHE A 32 6.25 -5.16 -5.73
C PHE A 32 4.92 -4.74 -6.33
N GLN A 33 4.58 -5.16 -7.55
CA GLN A 33 3.41 -4.64 -8.28
C GLN A 33 2.23 -5.62 -8.37
N ALA A 34 2.34 -6.82 -7.82
CA ALA A 34 1.30 -7.85 -7.96
C ALA A 34 -0.06 -7.45 -7.39
N ASP A 35 -0.08 -6.73 -6.25
CA ASP A 35 -1.32 -6.30 -5.61
C ASP A 35 -1.97 -5.16 -6.42
N LEU A 36 -1.16 -4.26 -6.99
CA LEU A 36 -1.62 -3.20 -7.90
C LEU A 36 -2.25 -3.78 -9.18
N LEU A 37 -1.57 -4.75 -9.82
CA LEU A 37 -2.09 -5.43 -11.02
C LEU A 37 -3.39 -6.21 -10.72
N SER A 38 -3.51 -6.77 -9.53
CA SER A 38 -4.76 -7.40 -9.07
C SER A 38 -5.90 -6.40 -9.01
N MET A 39 -5.65 -5.20 -8.49
CA MET A 39 -6.63 -4.11 -8.46
C MET A 39 -7.01 -3.68 -9.90
N VAL A 40 -6.01 -3.45 -10.75
CA VAL A 40 -6.25 -3.04 -12.14
C VAL A 40 -7.14 -4.05 -12.86
N GLN A 41 -6.82 -5.34 -12.76
CA GLN A 41 -7.61 -6.39 -13.39
C GLN A 41 -9.01 -6.49 -12.80
N HIS A 42 -9.17 -6.37 -11.48
CA HIS A 42 -10.47 -6.39 -10.80
C HIS A 42 -11.37 -5.26 -11.30
N VAL A 43 -10.84 -4.04 -11.36
CA VAL A 43 -11.59 -2.86 -11.81
C VAL A 43 -11.95 -2.97 -13.29
N LEU A 44 -10.98 -3.31 -14.16
CA LEU A 44 -11.22 -3.44 -15.61
C LEU A 44 -12.22 -4.55 -15.96
N SER A 45 -12.25 -5.63 -15.19
CA SER A 45 -13.18 -6.73 -15.40
C SER A 45 -14.52 -6.58 -14.65
N GLY A 46 -14.72 -5.49 -13.90
CA GLY A 46 -15.87 -5.36 -13.01
C GLY A 46 -15.98 -6.47 -11.96
N GLY A 47 -14.84 -7.02 -11.53
CA GLY A 47 -14.77 -8.13 -10.58
C GLY A 47 -14.96 -9.53 -11.17
N ALA A 48 -15.14 -9.64 -12.49
CA ALA A 48 -15.40 -10.92 -13.15
C ALA A 48 -14.17 -11.84 -13.22
N THR A 49 -12.96 -11.29 -13.21
CA THR A 49 -11.70 -12.05 -13.28
C THR A 49 -10.79 -11.73 -12.11
N HIS A 50 -9.96 -12.70 -11.75
CA HIS A 50 -8.98 -12.58 -10.67
C HIS A 50 -7.56 -12.70 -11.23
N TYR A 51 -6.70 -11.79 -10.80
CA TYR A 51 -5.28 -11.82 -11.15
C TYR A 51 -4.56 -12.94 -10.40
N ASP A 52 -4.06 -13.92 -11.14
CA ASP A 52 -3.11 -14.86 -10.59
C ASP A 52 -1.70 -14.25 -10.65
N ARG A 53 -1.07 -14.14 -9.49
CA ARG A 53 0.23 -13.50 -9.34
C ARG A 53 1.32 -14.13 -10.20
N THR A 54 1.36 -15.45 -10.25
CA THR A 54 2.39 -16.20 -10.97
C THR A 54 2.14 -16.17 -12.47
N ILE A 55 0.93 -16.54 -12.89
CA ILE A 55 0.55 -16.61 -14.29
C ILE A 55 0.60 -15.21 -14.93
N GLY A 56 0.03 -14.21 -14.26
CA GLY A 56 0.02 -12.84 -14.75
C GLY A 56 1.42 -12.26 -14.91
N THR A 57 2.30 -12.46 -13.93
CA THR A 57 3.70 -12.01 -14.02
C THR A 57 4.43 -12.68 -15.18
N VAL A 58 4.28 -13.98 -15.37
CA VAL A 58 4.92 -14.71 -16.49
C VAL A 58 4.42 -14.21 -17.82
N ILE A 59 3.11 -14.04 -17.99
CA ILE A 59 2.52 -13.55 -19.24
C ILE A 59 3.02 -12.13 -19.56
N ILE A 60 2.95 -11.20 -18.60
CA ILE A 60 3.42 -9.83 -18.83
C ILE A 60 4.91 -9.80 -19.14
N THR A 61 5.73 -10.56 -18.41
CA THR A 61 7.18 -10.66 -18.69
C THR A 61 7.44 -11.19 -20.11
N ALA A 62 6.70 -12.21 -20.54
CA ALA A 62 6.82 -12.77 -21.90
C ALA A 62 6.43 -11.74 -22.97
N VAL A 63 5.32 -11.01 -22.78
CA VAL A 63 4.88 -9.95 -23.70
C VAL A 63 5.93 -8.85 -23.80
N LEU A 64 6.46 -8.37 -22.68
CA LEU A 64 7.51 -7.35 -22.66
C LEU A 64 8.80 -7.82 -23.36
N TYR A 65 9.14 -9.09 -23.19
CA TYR A 65 10.28 -9.66 -23.89
C TYR A 65 10.05 -9.76 -25.41
N LEU A 66 8.82 -10.08 -25.86
CA LEU A 66 8.45 -10.05 -27.29
C LEU A 66 8.53 -8.63 -27.86
N VAL A 67 8.10 -7.61 -27.12
CA VAL A 67 8.26 -6.20 -27.52
C VAL A 67 9.73 -5.85 -27.69
N HIS A 68 10.60 -6.27 -26.76
CA HIS A 68 12.06 -6.10 -26.91
C HIS A 68 12.58 -6.75 -28.20
N ILE A 69 12.19 -8.00 -28.52
CA ILE A 69 12.62 -8.68 -29.76
C ILE A 69 12.19 -7.87 -30.99
N GLY A 70 10.95 -7.36 -30.97
CA GLY A 70 10.44 -6.50 -32.07
C GLY A 70 11.26 -5.21 -32.21
N ALA A 71 11.48 -4.50 -31.11
CA ALA A 71 12.27 -3.27 -31.06
C ALA A 71 13.71 -3.48 -31.56
N ARG A 72 14.34 -4.58 -31.14
CA ARG A 72 15.68 -4.98 -31.60
C ARG A 72 15.75 -5.19 -33.10
N ARG A 73 14.78 -5.95 -33.66
CA ARG A 73 14.73 -6.27 -35.12
C ARG A 73 14.53 -4.99 -35.95
N LEU A 74 13.66 -4.10 -35.53
CA LEU A 74 13.34 -2.86 -36.23
C LEU A 74 14.48 -1.82 -36.13
N GLY A 75 15.11 -1.70 -34.95
CA GLY A 75 16.13 -0.71 -34.68
C GLY A 75 17.53 -1.08 -35.15
N GLY A 76 17.82 -2.35 -35.43
CA GLY A 76 19.17 -2.82 -35.77
C GLY A 76 20.21 -2.62 -34.65
N LEU A 77 19.77 -2.63 -33.40
CA LEU A 77 20.55 -2.28 -32.19
C LEU A 77 21.36 -3.49 -31.64
N ASP A 78 22.15 -4.12 -32.50
CA ASP A 78 22.73 -5.44 -32.16
C ASP A 78 24.07 -5.41 -31.39
N ARG A 79 24.79 -4.29 -31.33
CA ARG A 79 26.19 -4.31 -30.87
C ARG A 79 26.49 -3.34 -29.71
N VAL A 80 26.61 -2.06 -29.98
CA VAL A 80 27.12 -1.08 -28.98
C VAL A 80 26.04 -0.62 -28.03
N CYS A 81 24.81 -0.47 -28.50
CA CYS A 81 23.65 0.05 -27.74
C CYS A 81 22.54 -0.99 -27.61
N HIS A 82 22.89 -2.26 -27.40
CA HIS A 82 21.92 -3.35 -27.28
C HIS A 82 20.88 -3.09 -26.17
N ALA A 83 21.31 -2.54 -25.03
CA ALA A 83 20.43 -2.18 -23.93
C ALA A 83 19.28 -1.23 -24.32
N LEU A 84 19.49 -0.35 -25.31
CA LEU A 84 18.46 0.56 -25.78
C LEU A 84 17.24 -0.17 -26.38
N SER A 85 17.41 -1.40 -26.89
CA SER A 85 16.31 -2.20 -27.41
C SER A 85 15.28 -2.64 -26.35
N TYR A 86 15.62 -2.57 -25.06
CA TYR A 86 14.72 -2.83 -23.94
C TYR A 86 13.86 -1.62 -23.55
N PHE A 87 14.21 -0.41 -24.05
CA PHE A 87 13.54 0.82 -23.67
C PHE A 87 12.01 0.79 -23.91
N PRO A 88 11.47 0.35 -25.08
CA PRO A 88 10.02 0.32 -25.28
C PRO A 88 9.30 -0.62 -24.32
N SER A 89 9.91 -1.76 -23.97
CA SER A 89 9.36 -2.71 -23.00
C SER A 89 9.33 -2.11 -21.61
N LEU A 90 10.38 -1.41 -21.20
CA LEU A 90 10.47 -0.76 -19.89
C LEU A 90 9.54 0.46 -19.80
N LEU A 91 9.36 1.19 -20.91
CA LEU A 91 8.37 2.26 -21.00
C LEU A 91 6.94 1.74 -20.81
N MET A 92 6.61 0.61 -21.45
CA MET A 92 5.33 -0.06 -21.22
C MET A 92 5.16 -0.52 -19.78
N LEU A 93 6.21 -1.07 -19.18
CA LEU A 93 6.20 -1.50 -17.78
C LEU A 93 5.94 -0.31 -16.84
N ALA A 94 6.64 0.82 -17.04
CA ALA A 94 6.45 2.03 -16.26
C ALA A 94 5.00 2.54 -16.37
N ALA A 95 4.47 2.64 -17.59
CA ALA A 95 3.08 3.07 -17.80
C ALA A 95 2.06 2.10 -17.20
N LEU A 96 2.32 0.78 -17.23
CA LEU A 96 1.45 -0.24 -16.65
C LEU A 96 1.39 -0.17 -15.12
N THR A 97 2.46 0.30 -14.48
CA THR A 97 2.59 0.33 -13.02
C THR A 97 2.36 1.72 -12.39
N ASP A 98 2.24 2.77 -13.20
CA ASP A 98 1.85 4.12 -12.73
C ASP A 98 0.33 4.30 -12.79
N VAL A 99 -0.37 3.64 -11.89
CA VAL A 99 -1.84 3.65 -11.79
C VAL A 99 -2.26 4.45 -10.57
N GLU A 100 -3.27 5.31 -10.75
CA GLU A 100 -3.89 6.06 -9.63
C GLU A 100 -5.05 5.30 -8.99
N VAL A 101 -5.34 5.64 -7.72
CA VAL A 101 -6.47 5.06 -6.96
C VAL A 101 -7.81 5.44 -7.58
N ASP A 102 -7.93 6.63 -8.20
CA ASP A 102 -9.14 7.12 -8.84
C ASP A 102 -9.29 6.61 -10.28
N PHE A 103 -9.33 5.30 -10.39
CA PHE A 103 -9.52 4.56 -11.65
C PHE A 103 -10.85 4.88 -12.37
N SER A 104 -11.78 5.55 -11.69
CA SER A 104 -13.10 5.88 -12.23
C SER A 104 -13.06 6.89 -13.39
N VAL A 105 -11.96 7.67 -13.51
CA VAL A 105 -11.85 8.73 -14.53
C VAL A 105 -10.91 8.31 -15.67
N SER A 106 -9.81 7.64 -15.37
CA SER A 106 -8.85 7.18 -16.40
C SER A 106 -7.91 6.11 -15.81
N PRO A 107 -7.71 4.95 -16.47
CA PRO A 107 -6.81 3.91 -15.98
C PRO A 107 -5.32 4.29 -16.02
N LEU A 108 -4.97 5.28 -16.82
CA LEU A 108 -3.62 5.81 -16.91
C LEU A 108 -3.64 7.28 -16.49
N ARG A 109 -2.64 7.71 -15.75
CA ARG A 109 -2.42 9.15 -15.53
C ARG A 109 -2.43 9.86 -16.87
N GLY A 110 -3.20 10.92 -17.01
CA GLY A 110 -3.33 11.67 -18.28
C GLY A 110 -1.98 12.11 -18.85
N LEU A 111 -0.94 12.20 -17.99
CA LEU A 111 0.44 12.47 -18.38
C LEU A 111 0.99 11.44 -19.37
N TRP A 112 0.68 10.14 -19.23
CA TRP A 112 1.17 9.08 -20.09
C TRP A 112 0.64 9.17 -21.52
N LEU A 113 -0.51 9.80 -21.75
CA LEU A 113 -1.06 10.01 -23.10
C LEU A 113 -0.13 10.87 -23.97
N TRP A 114 0.62 11.78 -23.34
CA TRP A 114 1.57 12.66 -24.03
C TRP A 114 3.01 12.20 -23.87
N LEU A 115 3.37 11.76 -22.67
CA LEU A 115 4.74 11.39 -22.33
C LEU A 115 5.19 10.11 -23.07
N ALA A 116 4.35 9.10 -23.16
CA ALA A 116 4.73 7.85 -23.82
C ALA A 116 4.97 8.01 -25.33
N PRO A 117 4.11 8.67 -26.12
CA PRO A 117 4.40 8.96 -27.53
C PRO A 117 5.66 9.82 -27.71
N LEU A 118 5.86 10.83 -26.86
CA LEU A 118 7.06 11.67 -26.90
C LEU A 118 8.33 10.86 -26.66
N LEU A 119 8.35 10.04 -25.62
CA LEU A 119 9.50 9.17 -25.30
C LEU A 119 9.75 8.12 -26.38
N LEU A 120 8.70 7.57 -27.00
CA LEU A 120 8.83 6.68 -28.14
C LEU A 120 9.39 7.42 -29.37
N ALA A 121 8.98 8.64 -29.63
CA ALA A 121 9.55 9.45 -30.73
C ALA A 121 11.04 9.72 -30.51
N VAL A 122 11.43 10.10 -29.29
CA VAL A 122 12.85 10.27 -28.91
C VAL A 122 13.61 8.95 -29.07
N TYR A 123 13.05 7.82 -28.64
CA TYR A 123 13.63 6.51 -28.81
C TYR A 123 13.84 6.15 -30.29
N VAL A 124 12.83 6.37 -31.14
CA VAL A 124 12.95 6.15 -32.58
C VAL A 124 14.03 7.02 -33.19
N PHE A 125 14.07 8.30 -32.83
CA PHE A 125 15.13 9.21 -33.30
C PHE A 125 16.52 8.72 -32.88
N LEU A 126 16.71 8.34 -31.62
CA LEU A 126 18.00 7.81 -31.13
C LEU A 126 18.37 6.50 -31.83
N SER A 127 17.42 5.58 -32.05
CA SER A 127 17.68 4.33 -32.73
C SER A 127 18.07 4.53 -34.22
N LEU A 128 17.44 5.49 -34.89
CA LEU A 128 17.82 5.89 -36.23
C LEU A 128 19.22 6.55 -36.24
N ALA A 129 19.50 7.44 -35.29
CA ALA A 129 20.81 8.09 -35.19
C ALA A 129 21.96 7.07 -34.96
N VAL A 130 21.71 6.02 -34.17
CA VAL A 130 22.65 4.89 -34.01
C VAL A 130 22.78 4.11 -35.30
N LYS A 131 21.66 3.79 -35.99
CA LYS A 131 21.62 3.00 -37.22
C LYS A 131 22.35 3.68 -38.38
N TYR A 132 22.24 5.02 -38.48
CA TYR A 132 22.91 5.84 -39.52
C TYR A 132 24.29 6.35 -39.13
N ASN A 133 24.85 5.84 -38.03
CA ASN A 133 26.21 6.19 -37.52
C ASN A 133 26.41 7.65 -37.17
N TRP A 134 25.36 8.43 -36.93
CA TRP A 134 25.49 9.83 -36.50
C TRP A 134 26.13 9.94 -35.10
N ILE A 135 26.04 8.91 -34.29
CA ILE A 135 26.58 8.86 -32.91
C ILE A 135 27.98 8.25 -32.89
N GLU A 136 28.41 7.46 -33.90
CA GLU A 136 29.76 6.89 -33.95
C GLU A 136 30.88 7.97 -34.01
N THR A 137 30.56 9.17 -34.48
CA THR A 137 31.49 10.31 -34.46
C THR A 137 31.70 10.85 -33.05
N LEU A 138 30.78 10.60 -32.12
CA LEU A 138 30.82 11.08 -30.73
C LEU A 138 31.33 10.00 -29.74
N LEU A 139 31.26 8.72 -30.11
CA LEU A 139 31.73 7.61 -29.28
C LEU A 139 33.01 7.01 -29.88
N PRO A 140 34.15 6.98 -29.14
CA PRO A 140 35.38 6.40 -29.64
C PRO A 140 35.16 4.93 -30.00
N SER A 141 35.49 4.58 -31.23
CA SER A 141 35.28 3.29 -31.89
C SER A 141 36.05 2.11 -31.28
N TYR A 142 36.84 2.32 -30.22
CA TYR A 142 37.69 1.32 -29.62
C TYR A 142 37.29 1.08 -28.16
N SER A 143 36.34 0.17 -27.94
CA SER A 143 36.00 -0.28 -26.60
C SER A 143 36.28 -1.80 -26.47
N ALA A 144 36.97 -2.20 -25.44
CA ALA A 144 37.15 -3.61 -25.08
C ALA A 144 35.77 -4.27 -24.85
N PRO A 145 35.59 -5.56 -25.19
CA PRO A 145 34.30 -6.25 -25.04
C PRO A 145 33.67 -6.10 -23.65
N ILE A 146 34.47 -6.14 -22.60
CA ILE A 146 34.07 -5.94 -21.22
C ILE A 146 33.50 -4.51 -21.01
N SER A 147 34.11 -3.50 -21.63
CA SER A 147 33.64 -2.12 -21.54
C SER A 147 32.27 -1.94 -22.20
N VAL A 148 32.01 -2.63 -23.31
CA VAL A 148 30.70 -2.61 -23.97
C VAL A 148 29.63 -3.29 -23.11
N LEU A 149 29.95 -4.41 -22.47
CA LEU A 149 29.05 -5.09 -21.53
C LEU A 149 28.68 -4.18 -20.37
N TRP A 150 29.65 -3.57 -19.71
CA TRP A 150 29.40 -2.68 -18.56
C TRP A 150 28.57 -1.46 -18.94
N LYS A 151 28.82 -0.83 -20.09
CA LYS A 151 28.02 0.31 -20.58
C LYS A 151 26.55 -0.07 -20.78
N ASN A 152 26.29 -1.24 -21.37
CA ASN A 152 24.92 -1.73 -21.57
C ASN A 152 24.24 -2.08 -20.23
N LEU A 153 24.93 -2.74 -19.31
CA LEU A 153 24.40 -3.06 -18.00
C LEU A 153 24.11 -1.79 -17.18
N LEU A 154 25.00 -0.78 -17.24
CA LEU A 154 24.79 0.51 -16.60
C LEU A 154 23.57 1.22 -17.19
N LEU A 155 23.41 1.25 -18.51
CA LEU A 155 22.24 1.83 -19.16
C LEU A 155 20.95 1.11 -18.75
N MET A 156 20.97 -0.23 -18.67
CA MET A 156 19.83 -1.01 -18.16
C MET A 156 19.52 -0.67 -16.72
N ALA A 157 20.54 -0.56 -15.87
CA ALA A 157 20.35 -0.17 -14.46
C ALA A 157 19.69 1.22 -14.33
N CYS A 158 20.14 2.21 -15.12
CA CYS A 158 19.51 3.52 -15.18
C CYS A 158 18.04 3.44 -15.61
N MET A 159 17.73 2.62 -16.63
CA MET A 159 16.34 2.41 -17.08
C MET A 159 15.49 1.70 -16.01
N PHE A 160 16.04 0.73 -15.28
CA PHE A 160 15.34 0.07 -14.18
C PHE A 160 15.02 1.03 -13.03
N ILE A 161 15.98 1.86 -12.66
CA ILE A 161 15.76 2.92 -11.66
C ILE A 161 14.65 3.86 -12.14
N ALA A 162 14.67 4.27 -13.41
CA ALA A 162 13.62 5.11 -13.97
C ALA A 162 12.22 4.44 -13.90
N VAL A 163 12.12 3.14 -14.19
CA VAL A 163 10.86 2.38 -14.03
C VAL A 163 10.41 2.37 -12.58
N CYS A 164 11.33 2.12 -11.63
CA CYS A 164 10.99 2.12 -10.22
C CYS A 164 10.52 3.50 -9.73
N LEU A 165 11.10 4.59 -10.24
CA LEU A 165 10.72 5.95 -9.88
C LEU A 165 9.39 6.39 -10.51
N CYS A 166 9.10 5.91 -11.73
CA CYS A 166 7.86 6.23 -12.44
C CYS A 166 6.66 5.38 -11.99
N GLY A 167 6.89 4.17 -11.49
CA GLY A 167 5.83 3.29 -11.00
C GLY A 167 5.16 3.85 -9.74
N ASN A 168 3.97 3.33 -9.41
CA ASN A 168 3.30 3.72 -8.18
C ASN A 168 4.10 3.27 -6.96
N ASN A 169 4.54 4.23 -6.15
CA ASN A 169 5.33 4.07 -4.93
C ASN A 169 4.53 4.47 -3.68
N ASP A 170 3.20 4.64 -3.78
CA ASP A 170 2.36 4.93 -2.63
C ASP A 170 2.30 3.72 -1.70
N SER A 171 3.05 3.78 -0.61
CA SER A 171 3.13 2.72 0.41
C SER A 171 1.76 2.43 1.02
N VAL A 172 0.95 3.46 1.30
CA VAL A 172 -0.39 3.30 1.89
C VAL A 172 -1.32 2.55 0.94
N LEU A 173 -1.27 2.87 -0.37
CA LEU A 173 -2.03 2.12 -1.38
C LEU A 173 -1.62 0.64 -1.40
N HIS A 174 -0.32 0.36 -1.42
CA HIS A 174 0.19 -1.02 -1.39
C HIS A 174 -0.22 -1.77 -0.11
N TYR A 175 -0.20 -1.10 1.06
CA TYR A 175 -0.70 -1.69 2.31
C TYR A 175 -2.19 -2.00 2.23
N ARG A 176 -3.02 -1.07 1.73
CA ARG A 176 -4.47 -1.27 1.56
C ARG A 176 -4.76 -2.49 0.69
N LEU A 177 -4.19 -2.54 -0.50
CA LEU A 177 -4.41 -3.64 -1.45
C LEU A 177 -4.01 -4.99 -0.85
N ARG A 178 -2.88 -5.03 -0.14
CA ARG A 178 -2.40 -6.25 0.51
C ARG A 178 -3.29 -6.67 1.67
N VAL A 179 -3.74 -5.72 2.50
CA VAL A 179 -4.69 -5.96 3.59
C VAL A 179 -6.01 -6.49 3.02
N GLU A 180 -6.60 -5.83 2.02
CA GLU A 180 -7.85 -6.26 1.40
C GLU A 180 -7.79 -7.68 0.85
N ARG A 181 -6.70 -8.04 0.17
CA ARG A 181 -6.46 -9.41 -0.31
C ARG A 181 -6.41 -10.43 0.83
N LEU A 182 -5.71 -10.09 1.93
CA LEU A 182 -5.61 -10.96 3.12
C LEU A 182 -6.95 -11.09 3.83
N LEU A 183 -7.76 -10.02 3.88
CA LEU A 183 -9.14 -10.08 4.38
C LEU A 183 -10.02 -10.99 3.52
N GLY A 184 -9.84 -10.97 2.20
CA GLY A 184 -10.52 -11.86 1.26
C GLY A 184 -10.26 -13.35 1.54
N SER A 185 -9.06 -13.69 1.97
CA SER A 185 -8.66 -15.05 2.38
C SER A 185 -8.96 -15.38 3.86
N GLY A 186 -9.51 -14.43 4.63
CA GLY A 186 -9.78 -14.61 6.06
C GLY A 186 -8.53 -14.59 6.97
N ALA A 187 -7.39 -14.17 6.44
CA ALA A 187 -6.11 -14.13 7.16
C ALA A 187 -5.95 -12.83 7.97
N TYR A 188 -6.86 -12.57 8.91
CA TYR A 188 -6.95 -11.31 9.67
C TYR A 188 -5.66 -10.95 10.42
N SER A 189 -5.03 -11.91 11.10
CA SER A 189 -3.78 -11.67 11.83
C SER A 189 -2.63 -11.27 10.89
N LYS A 190 -2.55 -11.87 9.68
CA LYS A 190 -1.55 -11.48 8.69
C LYS A 190 -1.85 -10.10 8.10
N ALA A 191 -3.12 -9.75 7.96
CA ALA A 191 -3.54 -8.43 7.50
C ALA A 191 -3.08 -7.32 8.45
N LEU A 192 -3.11 -7.57 9.76
CA LEU A 192 -2.66 -6.63 10.79
C LEU A 192 -1.13 -6.43 10.84
N MET A 193 -0.35 -7.38 10.30
CA MET A 193 1.12 -7.24 10.20
C MET A 193 1.57 -6.39 9.00
N VAL A 194 0.64 -6.05 8.10
CA VAL A 194 0.98 -5.25 6.91
C VAL A 194 1.13 -3.79 7.32
N GLY A 195 2.35 -3.24 7.17
CA GLY A 195 2.65 -1.87 7.51
C GLY A 195 2.52 -1.55 9.01
N ASP A 196 2.70 -2.55 9.89
CA ASP A 196 2.64 -2.40 11.35
C ASP A 196 3.71 -1.47 11.92
N LYS A 197 4.85 -1.36 11.22
CA LYS A 197 5.98 -0.49 11.59
C LYS A 197 5.97 0.86 10.87
N SER A 198 4.99 1.12 10.02
CA SER A 198 4.88 2.36 9.26
C SER A 198 3.92 3.31 9.94
N ASP A 199 4.31 4.58 10.07
CA ASP A 199 3.44 5.65 10.57
C ASP A 199 2.50 6.19 9.48
N GLU A 200 2.68 5.74 8.22
CA GLU A 200 1.84 6.15 7.10
C GLU A 200 0.50 5.42 7.13
N THR A 201 -0.59 6.17 7.02
CA THR A 201 -1.95 5.64 7.01
C THR A 201 -2.92 6.58 6.31
N ASP A 202 -4.06 6.02 5.89
CA ASP A 202 -5.23 6.77 5.45
C ASP A 202 -6.51 6.26 6.13
N ALA A 203 -7.62 6.94 5.89
CA ALA A 203 -8.90 6.58 6.49
C ALA A 203 -9.39 5.19 6.04
N SER A 204 -9.09 4.78 4.80
CA SER A 204 -9.46 3.45 4.30
C SER A 204 -8.63 2.34 4.95
N LEU A 205 -7.32 2.57 5.17
CA LEU A 205 -6.48 1.61 5.88
C LEU A 205 -6.88 1.50 7.35
N THR A 206 -7.26 2.62 7.99
CA THR A 206 -7.84 2.65 9.33
C THR A 206 -9.10 1.78 9.41
N MET A 207 -10.03 1.90 8.45
CA MET A 207 -11.23 1.06 8.34
C MET A 207 -10.88 -0.43 8.21
N LEU A 208 -9.95 -0.76 7.32
CA LEU A 208 -9.56 -2.15 7.07
C LEU A 208 -8.91 -2.79 8.30
N ARG A 209 -8.06 -2.03 9.03
CA ARG A 209 -7.46 -2.47 10.30
C ARG A 209 -8.52 -2.67 11.38
N ALA A 210 -9.45 -1.70 11.54
CA ALA A 210 -10.57 -1.81 12.47
C ALA A 210 -11.42 -3.06 12.17
N TYR A 211 -11.70 -3.32 10.90
CA TYR A 211 -12.42 -4.54 10.50
C TYR A 211 -11.64 -5.82 10.82
N ALA A 212 -10.34 -5.88 10.51
CA ALA A 212 -9.51 -7.04 10.83
C ALA A 212 -9.44 -7.32 12.33
N LEU A 213 -9.28 -6.28 13.15
CA LEU A 213 -9.30 -6.36 14.62
C LEU A 213 -10.65 -6.80 15.15
N SER A 214 -11.72 -6.28 14.59
CA SER A 214 -13.10 -6.70 14.94
C SER A 214 -13.32 -8.19 14.65
N ARG A 215 -12.82 -8.71 13.52
CA ARG A 215 -12.93 -10.12 13.15
C ARG A 215 -12.09 -11.05 14.03
N SER A 216 -11.01 -10.54 14.62
CA SER A 216 -10.18 -11.26 15.60
C SER A 216 -10.59 -11.01 17.05
N GLY A 217 -11.61 -10.17 17.31
CA GLY A 217 -12.07 -9.86 18.66
C GLY A 217 -11.11 -8.96 19.46
N GLN A 218 -10.23 -8.21 18.78
CA GLN A 218 -9.16 -7.40 19.38
C GLN A 218 -9.34 -5.90 19.15
N LEU A 219 -10.56 -5.45 18.75
CA LEU A 219 -10.76 -4.06 18.34
C LEU A 219 -10.44 -3.07 19.47
N GLY A 220 -11.02 -3.24 20.66
CA GLY A 220 -10.76 -2.38 21.81
C GLY A 220 -9.39 -2.58 22.46
N GLU A 221 -8.71 -3.69 22.15
CA GLU A 221 -7.39 -4.01 22.71
C GLU A 221 -6.26 -3.36 21.93
N ARG A 222 -6.39 -3.29 20.57
CA ARG A 222 -5.25 -3.00 19.71
C ARG A 222 -5.46 -1.90 18.67
N LEU A 223 -6.67 -1.30 18.57
CA LEU A 223 -6.94 -0.31 17.52
C LEU A 223 -5.97 0.88 17.62
N PHE A 224 -5.70 1.34 18.83
CA PHE A 224 -4.89 2.53 19.08
C PHE A 224 -3.37 2.26 19.07
N GLU A 225 -2.95 1.01 18.86
CA GLU A 225 -1.54 0.66 18.57
C GLU A 225 -1.14 1.05 17.13
N PHE A 226 -2.11 1.29 16.25
CA PHE A 226 -1.88 1.65 14.86
C PHE A 226 -1.98 3.16 14.66
N PRO A 227 -1.28 3.73 13.66
CA PRO A 227 -1.54 5.09 13.23
C PRO A 227 -2.97 5.18 12.69
N LEU A 228 -3.73 6.18 13.17
CA LEU A 228 -5.15 6.35 12.88
C LEU A 228 -5.42 7.73 12.29
N THR A 229 -6.34 7.79 11.33
CA THR A 229 -6.81 9.05 10.74
C THR A 229 -8.29 8.96 10.40
N GLY A 230 -8.96 10.12 10.27
CA GLY A 230 -10.37 10.22 9.88
C GLY A 230 -11.37 10.09 11.03
N GLY A 231 -10.92 9.91 12.29
CA GLY A 231 -11.83 9.79 13.44
C GLY A 231 -12.81 8.64 13.28
N SER A 232 -14.02 8.76 13.85
CA SER A 232 -15.06 7.74 13.73
C SER A 232 -15.60 7.56 12.31
N TYR A 233 -15.40 8.54 11.42
CA TYR A 233 -15.77 8.41 10.00
C TYR A 233 -14.98 7.33 9.29
N ALA A 234 -13.76 7.06 9.73
CA ALA A 234 -12.91 6.01 9.21
C ALA A 234 -13.26 4.58 9.68
N LEU A 235 -14.33 4.39 10.46
CA LEU A 235 -14.69 3.05 10.94
C LEU A 235 -15.45 2.20 9.93
N LEU A 236 -16.19 2.84 9.01
CA LEU A 236 -17.03 2.14 8.03
C LEU A 236 -16.92 2.79 6.64
N PRO A 237 -17.13 2.02 5.57
CA PRO A 237 -17.10 2.57 4.22
C PRO A 237 -18.20 3.61 4.02
N ASP A 238 -17.88 4.70 3.30
CA ASP A 238 -18.80 5.76 2.92
C ASP A 238 -19.05 5.82 1.40
N GLY A 239 -18.35 4.97 0.64
CA GLY A 239 -18.41 4.91 -0.82
C GLY A 239 -17.75 6.09 -1.54
N LYS A 240 -17.10 7.01 -0.80
CA LYS A 240 -16.42 8.19 -1.33
C LYS A 240 -14.95 8.26 -0.90
N GLY A 241 -14.70 8.71 0.31
CA GLY A 241 -13.34 8.86 0.87
C GLY A 241 -12.83 7.59 1.52
N VAL A 242 -13.72 6.87 2.23
CA VAL A 242 -13.42 5.61 2.91
C VAL A 242 -14.02 4.46 2.11
N ARG A 243 -13.17 3.76 1.36
CA ARG A 243 -13.62 2.73 0.41
C ARG A 243 -12.65 1.57 0.31
N CYS A 244 -13.16 0.40 -0.09
CA CYS A 244 -12.36 -0.75 -0.51
C CYS A 244 -12.16 -0.73 -2.03
N LEU A 245 -11.03 -1.31 -2.48
CA LEU A 245 -10.67 -1.43 -3.89
C LEU A 245 -10.86 -2.86 -4.42
N LEU A 246 -10.63 -3.85 -3.58
CA LEU A 246 -10.70 -5.28 -3.89
C LEU A 246 -11.73 -6.02 -3.02
N TYR A 247 -11.87 -5.58 -1.77
CA TYR A 247 -12.73 -6.27 -0.80
C TYR A 247 -14.17 -5.74 -0.86
N PRO A 248 -15.20 -6.60 -0.92
CA PRO A 248 -16.58 -6.14 -0.96
C PRO A 248 -16.99 -5.40 0.32
N GLU A 249 -17.28 -4.11 0.23
CA GLU A 249 -17.70 -3.25 1.35
C GLU A 249 -18.92 -3.79 2.09
N ASP A 250 -19.85 -4.39 1.36
CA ASP A 250 -21.00 -5.07 1.93
C ASP A 250 -20.65 -6.11 3.00
N ARG A 251 -19.49 -6.78 2.88
CA ARG A 251 -19.06 -7.76 3.88
C ARG A 251 -18.69 -7.10 5.20
N ILE A 252 -18.13 -5.89 5.16
CA ILE A 252 -17.79 -5.10 6.36
C ILE A 252 -19.08 -4.74 7.09
N VAL A 253 -20.05 -4.16 6.36
CA VAL A 253 -21.32 -3.75 6.94
C VAL A 253 -22.13 -4.96 7.44
N ARG A 254 -22.18 -6.05 6.68
CA ARG A 254 -22.88 -7.29 7.08
C ARG A 254 -22.25 -7.99 8.29
N ALA A 255 -20.98 -7.76 8.58
CA ALA A 255 -20.37 -8.26 9.81
C ALA A 255 -20.97 -7.60 11.07
N LEU A 256 -21.51 -6.40 10.94
CA LEU A 256 -22.10 -5.62 12.02
C LEU A 256 -23.63 -5.78 12.09
N SER A 257 -24.32 -5.82 10.96
CA SER A 257 -25.78 -5.97 10.88
C SER A 257 -26.21 -6.48 9.52
N ILE A 258 -27.42 -7.04 9.46
CA ILE A 258 -28.10 -7.39 8.20
C ILE A 258 -28.58 -6.12 7.49
N ARG A 259 -28.84 -5.04 8.23
CA ARG A 259 -29.31 -3.78 7.66
C ARG A 259 -28.19 -3.04 6.95
N LYS A 260 -28.48 -2.52 5.76
CA LYS A 260 -27.56 -1.67 5.00
C LYS A 260 -27.39 -0.31 5.70
N LYS A 261 -26.21 0.27 5.58
CA LYS A 261 -25.85 1.56 6.19
C LYS A 261 -26.63 2.74 5.60
N GLY A 262 -26.92 2.72 4.29
CA GLY A 262 -27.51 3.87 3.60
C GLY A 262 -26.59 5.10 3.66
N ASP A 263 -27.16 6.30 3.69
CA ASP A 263 -26.43 7.57 3.72
C ASP A 263 -26.05 8.04 5.14
N MET A 264 -26.25 7.19 6.15
CA MET A 264 -25.89 7.51 7.54
C MET A 264 -24.38 7.63 7.71
N THR A 265 -23.94 8.50 8.61
CA THR A 265 -22.56 8.47 9.10
C THR A 265 -22.26 7.16 9.85
N PRO A 266 -21.00 6.74 9.97
CA PRO A 266 -20.67 5.52 10.69
C PRO A 266 -21.28 5.46 12.11
N MET A 267 -21.14 6.52 12.89
CA MET A 267 -21.65 6.54 14.27
C MET A 267 -23.19 6.56 14.32
N GLU A 268 -23.86 7.30 13.44
CA GLU A 268 -25.33 7.26 13.35
C GLU A 268 -25.84 5.85 13.05
N TYR A 269 -25.20 5.19 12.08
CA TYR A 269 -25.56 3.81 11.73
C TYR A 269 -25.32 2.83 12.89
N LEU A 270 -24.16 2.90 13.54
CA LEU A 270 -23.81 2.03 14.68
C LEU A 270 -24.79 2.21 15.83
N LEU A 271 -25.10 3.45 16.20
CA LEU A 271 -26.07 3.76 17.25
C LEU A 271 -27.49 3.35 16.86
N TYR A 272 -27.85 3.51 15.59
CA TYR A 272 -29.15 3.08 15.09
C TYR A 272 -29.34 1.56 15.21
N ILE A 273 -28.38 0.76 14.72
CA ILE A 273 -28.47 -0.71 14.78
C ILE A 273 -28.41 -1.23 16.23
N GLU A 274 -27.67 -0.56 17.10
CA GLU A 274 -27.61 -0.90 18.51
C GLU A 274 -28.96 -0.66 19.21
N ARG A 275 -29.53 0.56 19.05
CA ARG A 275 -30.82 0.95 19.68
C ARG A 275 -31.98 0.04 19.25
N ASN A 276 -31.96 -0.44 18.02
CA ASN A 276 -32.99 -1.29 17.47
C ASN A 276 -32.71 -2.81 17.68
N GLY A 277 -31.65 -3.18 18.38
CA GLY A 277 -31.28 -4.59 18.60
C GLY A 277 -30.87 -5.34 17.34
N LEU A 278 -30.49 -4.64 16.27
CA LEU A 278 -30.08 -5.20 14.99
C LEU A 278 -28.57 -5.44 14.90
N GLY A 279 -27.82 -4.96 15.91
CA GLY A 279 -26.37 -5.04 15.95
C GLY A 279 -25.87 -6.43 16.35
N ARG A 280 -24.80 -6.88 15.71
CA ARG A 280 -24.05 -8.09 16.11
C ARG A 280 -23.01 -7.74 17.17
N LYS A 281 -22.41 -8.77 17.79
CA LYS A 281 -21.43 -8.63 18.88
C LYS A 281 -20.38 -7.52 18.69
N PRO A 282 -19.76 -7.31 17.52
CA PRO A 282 -18.72 -6.28 17.36
C PRO A 282 -19.20 -4.83 17.45
N VAL A 283 -20.51 -4.57 17.31
CA VAL A 283 -21.08 -3.20 17.25
C VAL A 283 -20.75 -2.39 18.49
N THR A 284 -20.77 -3.01 19.67
CA THR A 284 -20.42 -2.34 20.93
C THR A 284 -19.00 -1.80 20.91
N ASP A 285 -18.03 -2.60 20.46
CA ASP A 285 -16.63 -2.16 20.38
C ASP A 285 -16.42 -1.07 19.32
N TYR A 286 -17.13 -1.15 18.18
CA TYR A 286 -17.10 -0.09 17.19
C TYR A 286 -17.63 1.25 17.74
N ILE A 287 -18.71 1.23 18.53
CA ILE A 287 -19.25 2.44 19.15
C ILE A 287 -18.26 3.01 20.18
N LEU A 288 -17.71 2.15 21.04
CA LEU A 288 -16.75 2.57 22.06
C LEU A 288 -15.49 3.15 21.43
N CYS A 289 -14.89 2.47 20.46
CA CYS A 289 -13.75 2.98 19.71
C CYS A 289 -14.08 4.26 18.93
N GLY A 290 -15.31 4.37 18.37
CA GLY A 290 -15.76 5.58 17.70
C GLY A 290 -15.79 6.79 18.62
N TYR A 291 -16.29 6.65 19.83
CA TYR A 291 -16.25 7.73 20.82
C TYR A 291 -14.81 8.13 21.20
N LEU A 292 -13.92 7.15 21.33
CA LEU A 292 -12.51 7.44 21.64
C LEU A 292 -11.80 8.14 20.47
N LEU A 293 -12.06 7.70 19.24
CA LEU A 293 -11.53 8.35 18.03
C LEU A 293 -11.98 9.80 17.89
N ASP A 294 -13.23 10.10 18.29
CA ASP A 294 -13.78 11.46 18.29
C ASP A 294 -13.43 12.23 19.58
N ARG A 295 -12.60 11.67 20.46
CA ARG A 295 -12.19 12.24 21.77
C ARG A 295 -13.39 12.55 22.68
N ASN A 296 -14.50 11.86 22.49
CA ASN A 296 -15.71 12.02 23.30
C ASN A 296 -15.71 11.04 24.47
N ILE A 297 -14.86 11.30 25.45
CA ILE A 297 -14.64 10.41 26.60
C ILE A 297 -15.87 10.29 27.48
N ASP A 298 -16.72 11.34 27.58
CA ASP A 298 -17.95 11.31 28.38
C ASP A 298 -18.97 10.34 27.76
N ALA A 299 -19.14 10.38 26.45
CA ALA A 299 -20.01 9.44 25.76
C ALA A 299 -19.51 8.00 25.86
N PHE A 300 -18.17 7.82 25.77
CA PHE A 300 -17.51 6.53 25.96
C PHE A 300 -17.81 5.96 27.35
N VAL A 301 -17.59 6.74 28.44
CA VAL A 301 -17.83 6.30 29.82
C VAL A 301 -19.30 5.98 30.06
N ASN A 302 -20.21 6.78 29.51
CA ASN A 302 -21.66 6.51 29.58
C ASN A 302 -22.09 5.23 28.83
N ALA A 303 -21.38 4.87 27.75
CA ALA A 303 -21.66 3.65 26.98
C ALA A 303 -21.04 2.41 27.64
N ILE A 304 -19.76 2.46 28.03
CA ILE A 304 -19.03 1.30 28.52
C ILE A 304 -19.61 0.75 29.82
N ARG A 305 -20.01 1.61 30.76
CA ARG A 305 -20.60 1.17 32.05
C ARG A 305 -21.87 0.34 31.90
N ARG A 306 -22.57 0.44 30.75
CA ARG A 306 -23.78 -0.32 30.45
C ARG A 306 -23.51 -1.66 29.75
N LYS A 307 -22.33 -1.79 29.15
CA LYS A 307 -22.00 -2.88 28.22
C LYS A 307 -20.92 -3.82 28.76
N TYR A 308 -20.05 -3.32 29.61
CA TYR A 308 -18.95 -4.07 30.17
C TYR A 308 -18.97 -4.12 31.69
N SER A 309 -18.55 -5.24 32.26
CA SER A 309 -18.19 -5.29 33.66
C SER A 309 -16.81 -4.64 33.84
N LEU A 310 -16.76 -3.51 34.52
CA LEU A 310 -15.53 -2.74 34.69
C LEU A 310 -14.49 -3.42 35.59
N THR A 311 -14.92 -4.41 36.38
CA THR A 311 -14.04 -5.23 37.23
C THR A 311 -13.51 -6.46 36.50
N SER A 312 -13.93 -6.69 35.26
CA SER A 312 -13.50 -7.86 34.51
C SER A 312 -12.02 -7.75 34.13
N PRO A 313 -11.20 -8.78 34.37
CA PRO A 313 -9.82 -8.82 33.88
C PRO A 313 -9.73 -8.80 32.34
N SER A 314 -10.81 -9.21 31.65
CA SER A 314 -10.91 -9.23 30.18
C SER A 314 -11.32 -7.88 29.58
N LEU A 315 -11.37 -6.80 30.37
CA LEU A 315 -11.62 -5.47 29.85
C LEU A 315 -10.44 -5.05 28.95
N PRO A 316 -10.68 -4.62 27.71
CA PRO A 316 -9.62 -4.23 26.78
C PRO A 316 -8.67 -3.15 27.33
N LYS A 317 -7.38 -3.24 26.99
CA LYS A 317 -6.33 -2.32 27.47
C LYS A 317 -6.72 -0.87 27.25
N HIS A 318 -7.04 -0.47 26.04
CA HIS A 318 -7.37 0.93 25.73
C HIS A 318 -8.66 1.44 26.39
N TYR A 319 -9.56 0.55 26.78
CA TYR A 319 -10.73 0.95 27.57
C TYR A 319 -10.36 1.24 29.04
N LYS A 320 -9.43 0.47 29.61
CA LYS A 320 -8.87 0.75 30.95
C LYS A 320 -8.14 2.08 30.97
N GLU A 321 -7.26 2.30 29.98
CA GLU A 321 -6.55 3.57 29.80
C GLU A 321 -7.50 4.77 29.71
N ALA A 322 -8.53 4.67 28.87
CA ALA A 322 -9.53 5.73 28.72
C ALA A 322 -10.33 5.98 29.99
N LEU A 323 -10.64 4.95 30.78
CA LEU A 323 -11.33 5.08 32.08
C LEU A 323 -10.43 5.74 33.12
N THR A 324 -9.16 5.37 33.17
CA THR A 324 -8.16 5.99 34.06
C THR A 324 -7.99 7.46 33.70
N LEU A 325 -7.80 7.76 32.41
CA LEU A 325 -7.71 9.13 31.91
C LEU A 325 -8.95 9.97 32.28
N TYR A 326 -10.15 9.40 32.10
CA TYR A 326 -11.40 10.07 32.47
C TYR A 326 -11.44 10.42 33.98
N THR A 327 -11.05 9.48 34.82
CA THR A 327 -11.03 9.65 36.27
C THR A 327 -10.13 10.83 36.69
N HIS A 328 -8.96 10.96 36.07
CA HIS A 328 -8.00 12.02 36.37
C HIS A 328 -8.34 13.37 35.71
N LEU A 329 -9.01 13.39 34.57
CA LEU A 329 -9.38 14.63 33.87
C LEU A 329 -10.61 15.31 34.40
N ARG A 330 -11.46 14.62 35.18
CA ARG A 330 -12.72 15.18 35.70
C ARG A 330 -12.64 15.47 37.17
N SER A 331 -12.95 16.72 37.56
CA SER A 331 -13.02 17.12 38.98
C SER A 331 -14.20 16.47 39.71
N ASN A 332 -15.25 16.07 39.00
CA ASN A 332 -16.39 15.33 39.57
C ASN A 332 -16.81 14.21 38.59
N PRO A 333 -16.06 13.10 38.52
CA PRO A 333 -16.33 12.04 37.60
C PRO A 333 -17.60 11.26 37.97
N VAL A 334 -18.45 10.97 36.97
CA VAL A 334 -19.65 10.11 37.14
C VAL A 334 -19.28 8.67 37.47
N LEU A 335 -18.06 8.28 37.13
CA LEU A 335 -17.47 6.97 37.35
C LEU A 335 -16.02 7.17 37.78
N VAL A 336 -15.63 6.55 38.90
CA VAL A 336 -14.23 6.44 39.33
C VAL A 336 -13.75 5.04 39.02
N TYR A 337 -12.68 4.95 38.23
CA TYR A 337 -12.04 3.71 37.87
C TYR A 337 -10.62 3.66 38.37
N HIS A 338 -10.26 2.60 39.06
CA HIS A 338 -8.92 2.37 39.57
C HIS A 338 -8.39 1.02 39.10
N ASN A 339 -7.19 1.05 38.59
CA ASN A 339 -6.42 -0.14 38.22
C ASN A 339 -4.95 0.17 38.50
N GLU A 340 -4.31 -0.61 39.36
CA GLU A 340 -2.94 -0.35 39.84
C GLU A 340 -1.92 -0.17 38.69
N VAL A 341 -2.05 -0.98 37.64
CA VAL A 341 -1.14 -0.91 36.48
C VAL A 341 -1.41 0.37 35.68
N MET A 342 -2.66 0.63 35.34
CA MET A 342 -3.04 1.81 34.51
C MET A 342 -2.81 3.13 35.26
N ASP A 343 -3.00 3.14 36.57
CA ASP A 343 -2.72 4.33 37.41
C ASP A 343 -1.20 4.60 37.50
N ALA A 344 -0.36 3.55 37.55
CA ALA A 344 1.09 3.67 37.46
C ALA A 344 1.55 4.16 36.08
N ASP A 345 1.03 3.56 35.00
CA ASP A 345 1.33 3.96 33.61
C ASP A 345 0.93 5.43 33.37
N TYR A 346 -0.21 5.87 33.93
CA TYR A 346 -0.64 7.27 33.86
C TYR A 346 0.32 8.20 34.58
N ALA A 347 0.79 7.81 35.79
CA ALA A 347 1.75 8.60 36.54
C ALA A 347 3.10 8.71 35.80
N ASP A 348 3.55 7.63 35.19
CA ASP A 348 4.78 7.61 34.39
C ASP A 348 4.63 8.49 33.13
N PHE A 349 3.47 8.44 32.47
CA PHE A 349 3.19 9.33 31.33
C PHE A 349 3.19 10.82 31.75
N GLN A 350 2.61 11.17 32.90
CA GLN A 350 2.65 12.53 33.44
C GLN A 350 4.09 12.99 33.72
N ASN A 351 4.92 12.10 34.27
CA ASN A 351 6.32 12.38 34.52
C ASN A 351 7.08 12.63 33.20
N LEU A 352 6.79 11.85 32.16
CA LEU A 352 7.37 12.06 30.83
C LEU A 352 6.91 13.40 30.23
N GLU A 353 5.64 13.76 30.40
CA GLU A 353 5.10 15.03 29.91
C GLU A 353 5.75 16.24 30.57
N HIS A 354 6.06 16.15 31.86
CA HIS A 354 6.81 17.18 32.56
C HIS A 354 8.29 17.24 32.19
N LYS A 355 8.90 16.08 31.86
CA LYS A 355 10.33 15.97 31.52
C LYS A 355 10.64 16.39 30.10
N TYR A 356 9.78 16.04 29.16
CA TYR A 356 9.96 16.27 27.71
C TYR A 356 8.85 17.15 27.17
N THR A 357 9.19 18.39 26.84
CA THR A 357 8.23 19.36 26.26
C THR A 357 7.95 19.10 24.78
N ASP A 358 8.89 18.46 24.04
CA ASP A 358 8.69 18.09 22.65
C ASP A 358 7.85 16.80 22.53
N ALA A 359 6.75 16.90 21.76
CA ALA A 359 5.85 15.79 21.53
C ALA A 359 6.53 14.59 20.83
N ARG A 360 7.49 14.84 19.92
CA ARG A 360 8.20 13.79 19.20
C ARG A 360 9.16 13.00 20.09
N GLU A 361 9.85 13.70 21.00
CA GLU A 361 10.69 13.03 21.99
C GLU A 361 9.85 12.15 22.93
N ARG A 362 8.71 12.68 23.42
CA ARG A 362 7.80 11.90 24.27
C ARG A 362 7.29 10.63 23.57
N GLU A 363 6.87 10.77 22.31
CA GLU A 363 6.34 9.64 21.54
C GLU A 363 7.38 8.52 21.36
N SER A 364 8.66 8.87 21.18
CA SER A 364 9.75 7.91 21.15
C SER A 364 9.88 7.13 22.46
N TYR A 365 9.85 7.83 23.59
CA TYR A 365 9.96 7.19 24.92
C TYR A 365 8.72 6.37 25.31
N VAL A 366 7.52 6.85 25.00
CA VAL A 366 6.26 6.12 25.21
C VAL A 366 6.27 4.81 24.44
N ARG A 367 6.77 4.84 23.18
CA ARG A 367 6.90 3.64 22.34
C ARG A 367 7.93 2.65 22.90
N ASP A 368 9.06 3.14 23.40
CA ASP A 368 10.13 2.31 23.99
C ASP A 368 9.72 1.68 25.32
N MET A 369 8.91 2.38 26.11
CA MET A 369 8.40 1.91 27.42
C MET A 369 7.12 1.07 27.31
N ASN A 370 6.53 0.98 26.12
CA ASN A 370 5.26 0.27 25.88
C ASN A 370 4.07 0.83 26.67
N LEU A 371 4.11 2.14 26.99
CA LEU A 371 3.09 2.90 27.73
C LEU A 371 1.89 3.28 26.86
#